data_4ace8da579c16b59333d02b1ed823cf5
#
_entry.id   4ace8da579c16b59333d02b1ed823cf5
#
_cell.length_a   1.000
_cell.length_b   1.000
_cell.length_c   1.000
_cell.angle_alpha   90.00
_cell.angle_beta   90.00
_cell.angle_gamma   90.00
#
_symmetry.space_group_name_H-M   'P 1'
#
loop_
_entity.id
_entity.type
_entity.pdbx_description
1 polymer ?
#
loop_
_entity_poly.entity_id
_entity_poly.type
_entity_poly.pdbx_seq_one_letter_code
_entity_poly.pdbx_strand_id
1 'polypeptide(L)'
;MSPLDLTCVGLDEAADAIGDAAFDAAIFPHGTFLNKRLNFAYGIEKLHHGGFMSTTLPFRSLVVFDAVMKQKSFTMAAAELHVTPGAVGQQIQKLEEWLGVTLFTRMVRQIQPTAEAMHYWAAIRPALARIQHVSEQLRLSQANEVWLSMPPTLAAKWFAPRMVGFLAKQPNISLHLGATTAMSDFERDRVDLAIRYFDGEDASLESALLCHDEARLYCSPAYVKEHRLRTPDDLVRATLLHTTLQPHWRCWLQQFSHLTDEQIDAIPSLHFDQSLLAIETARYGQGAVLSSAILTEAELRDGSLCEPFECRLPVTKGYYIVHHKGSALRPAALALKQWLLQVAQSECNN
;
A
#
# COMPACT_ATOMS: atom_id res chain seq x y z
N MET A 1 -47.26 -18.71 -3.82
CA MET A 1 -47.43 -17.27 -3.52
C MET A 1 -46.05 -16.62 -3.76
N SER A 2 -45.97 -15.82 -4.81
CA SER A 2 -44.74 -15.26 -5.41
C SER A 2 -44.07 -14.21 -4.55
N PRO A 3 -42.71 -14.04 -4.68
CA PRO A 3 -42.03 -12.87 -4.18
C PRO A 3 -42.13 -11.70 -5.18
N LEU A 4 -42.22 -10.51 -4.64
CA LEU A 4 -42.36 -9.24 -5.33
C LEU A 4 -41.09 -8.83 -6.07
N ASP A 5 -41.24 -8.65 -7.38
CA ASP A 5 -40.34 -7.93 -8.26
C ASP A 5 -40.32 -6.43 -7.91
N LEU A 6 -39.14 -5.90 -7.62
CA LEU A 6 -38.84 -4.47 -7.64
C LEU A 6 -37.95 -4.18 -8.86
N THR A 7 -38.60 -3.89 -9.95
CA THR A 7 -37.98 -3.38 -11.19
C THR A 7 -37.49 -1.94 -11.00
N CYS A 8 -36.20 -1.72 -11.25
CA CYS A 8 -35.64 -0.40 -11.51
C CYS A 8 -36.20 0.13 -12.84
N VAL A 9 -37.06 1.11 -12.79
CA VAL A 9 -37.48 1.91 -13.94
C VAL A 9 -37.05 3.35 -13.68
N GLY A 10 -36.26 3.91 -14.60
CA GLY A 10 -36.09 5.36 -14.69
C GLY A 10 -34.69 5.91 -14.80
N LEU A 11 -33.84 5.42 -15.72
CA LEU A 11 -32.62 6.13 -16.16
C LEU A 11 -32.36 6.07 -17.69
N ASP A 12 -33.28 5.54 -18.49
CA ASP A 12 -33.07 5.40 -19.95
C ASP A 12 -33.76 6.48 -20.80
N GLU A 13 -34.46 7.46 -20.25
CA GLU A 13 -35.15 8.51 -21.06
C GLU A 13 -34.38 9.84 -21.19
N ALA A 14 -33.13 9.94 -20.73
CA ALA A 14 -32.31 11.14 -20.90
C ALA A 14 -31.21 11.03 -21.99
N ALA A 15 -31.11 9.90 -22.69
CA ALA A 15 -30.04 9.65 -23.66
C ALA A 15 -30.40 9.95 -25.14
N ASP A 16 -31.68 10.15 -25.48
CA ASP A 16 -32.13 10.27 -26.89
C ASP A 16 -32.28 11.71 -27.40
N ALA A 17 -31.77 12.73 -26.70
CA ALA A 17 -31.90 14.12 -27.17
C ALA A 17 -30.59 14.80 -27.61
N ILE A 18 -29.52 14.03 -27.89
CA ILE A 18 -28.27 14.62 -28.44
C ILE A 18 -27.91 13.85 -29.73
N GLY A 19 -28.39 14.41 -30.85
CA GLY A 19 -28.11 13.92 -32.21
C GLY A 19 -26.62 13.96 -32.55
N ASP A 20 -26.22 12.97 -33.36
CA ASP A 20 -24.94 12.82 -34.04
C ASP A 20 -24.46 14.11 -34.70
N ALA A 21 -23.32 14.64 -34.21
CA ALA A 21 -22.48 15.55 -34.97
C ALA A 21 -21.03 15.06 -34.91
N ALA A 22 -20.56 14.65 -36.06
CA ALA A 22 -19.28 14.04 -36.35
C ALA A 22 -18.08 14.67 -35.67
N PHE A 23 -17.23 13.81 -35.12
CA PHE A 23 -15.89 14.11 -34.67
C PHE A 23 -14.95 14.23 -35.88
N ASP A 24 -14.55 15.43 -36.24
CA ASP A 24 -13.37 15.68 -37.05
C ASP A 24 -12.22 16.09 -36.14
N ALA A 25 -11.29 15.17 -35.94
CA ALA A 25 -10.04 15.38 -35.22
C ALA A 25 -9.00 15.92 -36.20
N ALA A 26 -8.76 17.23 -36.20
CA ALA A 26 -7.61 17.84 -36.84
C ALA A 26 -6.45 17.93 -35.81
N ILE A 27 -5.39 17.17 -36.09
CA ILE A 27 -4.13 17.23 -35.35
C ILE A 27 -3.31 18.42 -35.88
N PHE A 28 -3.01 19.41 -35.03
CA PHE A 28 -2.03 20.44 -35.31
C PHE A 28 -0.78 20.27 -34.42
N PRO A 29 0.43 20.47 -34.94
CA PRO A 29 1.69 20.19 -34.26
C PRO A 29 2.16 21.39 -33.41
N HIS A 30 1.57 21.70 -32.33
CA HIS A 30 2.08 22.51 -31.20
C HIS A 30 0.99 22.61 -30.14
N GLY A 31 1.19 21.86 -29.06
CA GLY A 31 0.22 21.59 -27.98
C GLY A 31 -0.37 22.82 -27.30
N THR A 32 -1.49 23.27 -27.79
CA THR A 32 -2.36 24.19 -27.06
C THR A 32 -3.79 23.68 -27.16
N PHE A 33 -4.25 22.98 -26.15
CA PHE A 33 -5.66 22.62 -26.02
C PHE A 33 -6.48 23.83 -25.66
N LEU A 34 -7.26 24.35 -26.60
CA LEU A 34 -8.23 25.39 -26.34
C LEU A 34 -9.55 24.75 -25.91
N ASN A 35 -9.83 24.84 -24.61
CA ASN A 35 -11.04 24.28 -23.99
C ASN A 35 -12.26 25.19 -24.28
N LYS A 36 -12.92 25.02 -25.45
CA LYS A 36 -14.07 25.82 -25.89
C LYS A 36 -15.42 25.46 -25.25
N ARG A 37 -15.46 24.43 -24.35
CA ARG A 37 -16.74 23.92 -23.80
C ARG A 37 -17.09 24.38 -22.38
N LEU A 38 -16.22 25.12 -21.70
CA LEU A 38 -16.52 25.62 -20.33
C LEU A 38 -17.23 26.99 -20.31
N ASN A 39 -17.35 27.66 -21.44
CA ASN A 39 -17.97 28.99 -21.50
C ASN A 39 -19.50 29.00 -21.63
N PHE A 40 -20.17 27.86 -21.74
CA PHE A 40 -21.63 27.81 -21.94
C PHE A 40 -22.44 27.49 -20.68
N ALA A 41 -21.81 27.09 -19.59
CA ALA A 41 -22.50 26.71 -18.36
C ALA A 41 -22.64 27.81 -17.31
N TYR A 42 -21.96 28.92 -17.49
CA TYR A 42 -22.09 30.09 -16.59
C TYR A 42 -22.35 31.31 -17.44
N GLY A 43 -23.63 31.64 -17.66
CA GLY A 43 -24.08 32.76 -18.47
C GLY A 43 -23.43 34.10 -18.07
N ILE A 44 -22.29 34.40 -18.70
CA ILE A 44 -21.60 35.71 -18.55
C ILE A 44 -21.74 36.43 -19.88
N GLU A 45 -22.72 37.30 -19.98
CA GLU A 45 -22.81 38.28 -21.05
C GLU A 45 -21.60 39.22 -21.01
N LYS A 46 -21.02 39.44 -22.18
CA LYS A 46 -19.90 40.40 -22.38
C LYS A 46 -20.33 41.81 -22.06
N LEU A 47 -19.74 42.39 -21.01
CA LEU A 47 -19.61 43.84 -20.91
C LEU A 47 -18.20 44.23 -21.38
N HIS A 48 -18.14 44.85 -22.57
CA HIS A 48 -16.96 45.51 -23.09
C HIS A 48 -16.66 46.76 -22.26
N HIS A 49 -15.49 46.83 -21.62
CA HIS A 49 -14.54 47.94 -21.65
C HIS A 49 -13.29 47.60 -20.83
N GLY A 50 -12.14 47.58 -21.51
CA GLY A 50 -10.81 47.87 -20.99
C GLY A 50 -10.17 46.84 -20.03
N GLY A 51 -9.26 45.98 -20.53
CA GLY A 51 -8.35 45.20 -19.69
C GLY A 51 -8.84 43.78 -19.47
N PHE A 52 -8.12 42.79 -19.97
CA PHE A 52 -8.35 41.35 -19.72
C PHE A 52 -8.22 41.06 -18.21
N MET A 53 -9.29 41.24 -17.46
CA MET A 53 -9.36 40.70 -16.10
C MET A 53 -9.53 39.17 -16.23
N SER A 54 -8.56 38.41 -15.72
CA SER A 54 -8.68 36.95 -15.54
C SER A 54 -9.93 36.64 -14.74
N THR A 55 -10.93 36.00 -15.33
CA THR A 55 -12.17 35.56 -14.68
C THR A 55 -11.94 34.52 -13.58
N THR A 56 -10.72 34.04 -13.44
CA THR A 56 -10.35 32.99 -12.49
C THR A 56 -9.93 33.60 -11.15
N LEU A 57 -10.57 33.16 -10.06
CA LEU A 57 -10.23 33.55 -8.70
C LEU A 57 -8.72 33.31 -8.43
N PRO A 58 -7.95 34.33 -8.01
CA PRO A 58 -6.51 34.19 -7.77
C PRO A 58 -6.24 33.51 -6.41
N PHE A 59 -6.44 32.20 -6.36
CA PHE A 59 -6.38 31.42 -5.11
C PHE A 59 -5.08 31.61 -4.33
N ARG A 60 -3.94 31.69 -5.04
CA ARG A 60 -2.63 31.95 -4.39
C ARG A 60 -2.61 33.28 -3.67
N SER A 61 -3.24 34.31 -4.25
CA SER A 61 -3.32 35.62 -3.63
C SER A 61 -4.23 35.61 -2.40
N LEU A 62 -5.29 34.77 -2.37
CA LEU A 62 -6.14 34.62 -1.18
C LEU A 62 -5.37 33.98 -0.01
N VAL A 63 -4.53 32.97 -0.28
CA VAL A 63 -3.70 32.35 0.77
C VAL A 63 -2.70 33.37 1.34
N VAL A 64 -2.07 34.15 0.46
CA VAL A 64 -1.15 35.21 0.88
C VAL A 64 -1.89 36.31 1.68
N PHE A 65 -3.08 36.70 1.25
CA PHE A 65 -3.92 37.67 1.97
C PHE A 65 -4.29 37.18 3.37
N ASP A 66 -4.71 35.93 3.52
CA ASP A 66 -5.00 35.31 4.83
C ASP A 66 -3.78 35.34 5.78
N ALA A 67 -2.60 35.02 5.28
CA ALA A 67 -1.35 35.08 6.04
C ALA A 67 -1.02 36.53 6.48
N VAL A 68 -1.18 37.53 5.58
CA VAL A 68 -0.94 38.93 5.88
C VAL A 68 -1.94 39.46 6.92
N MET A 69 -3.21 39.08 6.82
CA MET A 69 -4.23 39.45 7.80
C MET A 69 -3.95 38.87 9.19
N LYS A 70 -3.46 37.63 9.28
CA LYS A 70 -3.06 36.99 10.54
C LYS A 70 -1.83 37.65 11.16
N GLN A 71 -0.79 37.86 10.36
CA GLN A 71 0.52 38.32 10.81
C GLN A 71 0.59 39.88 10.95
N LYS A 72 -0.31 40.60 10.33
CA LYS A 72 -0.30 42.08 10.23
C LYS A 72 1.05 42.65 9.77
N SER A 73 1.78 41.83 8.96
CA SER A 73 3.12 42.15 8.48
C SER A 73 3.44 41.36 7.19
N PHE A 74 3.85 42.07 6.15
CA PHE A 74 4.30 41.41 4.90
C PHE A 74 5.56 40.55 5.10
N THR A 75 6.47 41.00 5.96
CA THR A 75 7.70 40.27 6.26
C THR A 75 7.43 38.97 7.02
N MET A 76 6.54 39.03 8.03
CA MET A 76 6.20 37.81 8.79
C MET A 76 5.38 36.83 7.95
N ALA A 77 4.43 37.31 7.15
CA ALA A 77 3.68 36.48 6.22
C ALA A 77 4.60 35.85 5.16
N ALA A 78 5.62 36.57 4.70
CA ALA A 78 6.62 36.04 3.77
C ALA A 78 7.44 34.90 4.41
N ALA A 79 7.84 35.06 5.68
CA ALA A 79 8.55 34.01 6.42
C ALA A 79 7.68 32.77 6.62
N GLU A 80 6.38 32.94 7.00
CA GLU A 80 5.42 31.84 7.15
C GLU A 80 5.22 31.06 5.84
N LEU A 81 5.15 31.78 4.71
CA LEU A 81 4.91 31.18 3.39
C LEU A 81 6.18 30.76 2.65
N HIS A 82 7.36 30.94 3.24
CA HIS A 82 8.67 30.67 2.63
C HIS A 82 8.89 31.38 1.28
N VAL A 83 8.49 32.65 1.20
CA VAL A 83 8.66 33.51 0.02
C VAL A 83 9.31 34.84 0.39
N THR A 84 9.62 35.69 -0.62
CA THR A 84 10.14 37.03 -0.35
C THR A 84 9.03 38.03 -0.01
N PRO A 85 9.29 39.07 0.80
CA PRO A 85 8.30 40.14 1.09
C PRO A 85 7.79 40.85 -0.18
N GLY A 86 8.66 40.99 -1.21
CA GLY A 86 8.27 41.51 -2.52
C GLY A 86 7.22 40.66 -3.23
N ALA A 87 7.38 39.32 -3.17
CA ALA A 87 6.41 38.38 -3.74
C ALA A 87 5.06 38.47 -3.03
N VAL A 88 5.05 38.63 -1.69
CA VAL A 88 3.81 38.87 -0.92
C VAL A 88 3.12 40.12 -1.40
N GLY A 89 3.88 41.27 -1.54
CA GLY A 89 3.34 42.52 -2.05
C GLY A 89 2.70 42.40 -3.43
N GLN A 90 3.36 41.70 -4.36
CA GLN A 90 2.82 41.43 -5.70
C GLN A 90 1.51 40.63 -5.68
N GLN A 91 1.41 39.61 -4.79
CA GLN A 91 0.17 38.85 -4.67
C GLN A 91 -0.97 39.65 -4.07
N ILE A 92 -0.69 40.53 -3.10
CA ILE A 92 -1.71 41.43 -2.56
C ILE A 92 -2.17 42.43 -3.62
N GLN A 93 -1.26 43.05 -4.35
CA GLN A 93 -1.61 43.97 -5.43
C GLN A 93 -2.47 43.28 -6.50
N LYS A 94 -2.12 42.05 -6.91
CA LYS A 94 -2.91 41.27 -7.84
C LYS A 94 -4.34 40.97 -7.33
N LEU A 95 -4.51 40.76 -6.01
CA LEU A 95 -5.81 40.55 -5.40
C LEU A 95 -6.62 41.87 -5.38
N GLU A 96 -6.00 43.01 -5.01
CA GLU A 96 -6.60 44.32 -5.04
C GLU A 96 -7.08 44.73 -6.44
N GLU A 97 -6.25 44.48 -7.46
CA GLU A 97 -6.58 44.70 -8.88
C GLU A 97 -7.77 43.84 -9.30
N TRP A 98 -7.81 42.57 -8.88
CA TRP A 98 -8.88 41.64 -9.22
C TRP A 98 -10.20 41.99 -8.53
N LEU A 99 -10.15 42.44 -7.25
CA LEU A 99 -11.31 42.86 -6.48
C LEU A 99 -11.77 44.29 -6.82
N GLY A 100 -10.88 45.11 -7.40
CA GLY A 100 -11.13 46.54 -7.66
C GLY A 100 -11.14 47.38 -6.41
N VAL A 101 -10.57 46.92 -5.28
CA VAL A 101 -10.56 47.63 -3.98
C VAL A 101 -9.19 47.53 -3.33
N THR A 102 -8.80 48.55 -2.58
CA THR A 102 -7.59 48.56 -1.75
C THR A 102 -7.83 47.80 -0.45
N LEU A 103 -6.99 46.79 -0.16
CA LEU A 103 -7.10 45.98 1.05
C LEU A 103 -6.21 46.48 2.19
N PHE A 104 -5.06 47.14 1.86
CA PHE A 104 -4.13 47.63 2.87
C PHE A 104 -3.70 49.07 2.62
N THR A 105 -3.70 49.88 3.66
CA THR A 105 -3.08 51.20 3.67
C THR A 105 -1.67 51.10 4.25
N ARG A 106 -0.71 51.80 3.60
CA ARG A 106 0.68 51.87 4.07
C ARG A 106 0.82 53.05 5.03
N MET A 107 1.12 52.76 6.28
CA MET A 107 1.52 53.75 7.28
C MET A 107 3.02 53.70 7.49
N VAL A 108 3.61 54.71 8.09
CA VAL A 108 5.05 54.75 8.42
C VAL A 108 5.34 53.60 9.40
N ARG A 109 5.99 52.51 8.88
CA ARG A 109 6.39 51.28 9.59
C ARG A 109 5.28 50.23 9.88
N GLN A 110 4.04 50.42 9.45
CA GLN A 110 2.98 49.41 9.65
C GLN A 110 2.05 49.35 8.44
N ILE A 111 1.47 48.17 8.22
CA ILE A 111 0.33 47.99 7.31
C ILE A 111 -0.96 47.97 8.13
N GLN A 112 -1.98 48.60 7.63
CA GLN A 112 -3.28 48.62 8.27
C GLN A 112 -4.32 48.09 7.27
N PRO A 113 -5.07 47.02 7.62
CA PRO A 113 -6.14 46.53 6.77
C PRO A 113 -7.28 47.55 6.69
N THR A 114 -7.88 47.69 5.53
CA THR A 114 -9.08 48.53 5.31
C THR A 114 -10.34 47.86 5.89
N ALA A 115 -11.44 48.56 5.96
CA ALA A 115 -12.72 47.99 6.38
C ALA A 115 -13.17 46.88 5.41
N GLU A 116 -12.95 47.07 4.11
CA GLU A 116 -13.19 46.13 3.03
C GLU A 116 -12.35 44.85 3.24
N ALA A 117 -11.07 44.99 3.57
CA ALA A 117 -10.19 43.87 3.87
C ALA A 117 -10.69 43.05 5.05
N MET A 118 -11.09 43.70 6.13
CA MET A 118 -11.62 43.01 7.32
C MET A 118 -12.92 42.29 7.02
N HIS A 119 -13.83 42.90 6.30
CA HIS A 119 -15.10 42.30 5.89
C HIS A 119 -14.85 41.08 4.98
N TYR A 120 -14.01 41.25 3.94
CA TYR A 120 -13.68 40.22 2.99
C TYR A 120 -12.98 39.03 3.68
N TRP A 121 -12.01 39.31 4.55
CA TRP A 121 -11.30 38.25 5.31
C TRP A 121 -12.25 37.45 6.22
N ALA A 122 -13.16 38.12 6.93
CA ALA A 122 -14.16 37.44 7.76
C ALA A 122 -15.04 36.49 6.95
N ALA A 123 -15.38 36.86 5.71
CA ALA A 123 -16.19 36.03 4.81
C ALA A 123 -15.41 34.80 4.23
N ILE A 124 -14.16 35.01 3.82
CA ILE A 124 -13.39 33.91 3.11
C ILE A 124 -12.65 32.99 4.06
N ARG A 125 -12.27 33.44 5.26
CA ARG A 125 -11.47 32.67 6.23
C ARG A 125 -12.07 31.29 6.56
N PRO A 126 -13.38 31.14 6.82
CA PRO A 126 -13.99 29.85 7.09
C PRO A 126 -13.87 28.88 5.89
N ALA A 127 -13.99 29.40 4.67
CA ALA A 127 -13.87 28.60 3.46
C ALA A 127 -12.42 28.11 3.24
N LEU A 128 -11.43 29.00 3.42
CA LEU A 128 -10.00 28.62 3.35
C LEU A 128 -9.64 27.60 4.41
N ALA A 129 -10.09 27.78 5.65
CA ALA A 129 -9.89 26.82 6.74
C ALA A 129 -10.51 25.46 6.43
N ARG A 130 -11.70 25.43 5.81
CA ARG A 130 -12.36 24.18 5.41
C ARG A 130 -11.61 23.46 4.31
N ILE A 131 -11.12 24.19 3.30
CA ILE A 131 -10.29 23.61 2.22
C ILE A 131 -9.02 23.01 2.81
N GLN A 132 -8.34 23.74 3.69
CA GLN A 132 -7.13 23.25 4.36
C GLN A 132 -7.42 21.99 5.20
N HIS A 133 -8.46 22.01 6.02
CA HIS A 133 -8.88 20.88 6.86
C HIS A 133 -9.17 19.61 6.03
N VAL A 134 -9.96 19.71 4.95
CA VAL A 134 -10.26 18.56 4.07
C VAL A 134 -9.00 18.05 3.39
N SER A 135 -8.11 18.96 2.96
CA SER A 135 -6.83 18.57 2.35
C SER A 135 -5.91 17.86 3.35
N GLU A 136 -5.86 18.31 4.60
CA GLU A 136 -5.12 17.66 5.68
C GLU A 136 -5.72 16.29 6.04
N GLN A 137 -7.05 16.18 6.11
CA GLN A 137 -7.71 14.89 6.33
C GLN A 137 -7.35 13.85 5.24
N LEU A 138 -7.35 14.24 3.96
CA LEU A 138 -6.94 13.38 2.86
C LEU A 138 -5.46 12.98 2.97
N ARG A 139 -4.58 13.89 3.35
CA ARG A 139 -3.16 13.60 3.58
C ARG A 139 -2.94 12.67 4.76
N LEU A 140 -3.69 12.85 5.85
CA LEU A 140 -3.62 12.01 7.05
C LEU A 140 -4.20 10.61 6.81
N SER A 141 -5.29 10.48 6.07
CA SER A 141 -5.84 9.17 5.71
C SER A 141 -4.85 8.35 4.88
N GLN A 142 -4.19 8.97 3.90
CA GLN A 142 -3.13 8.32 3.13
C GLN A 142 -1.87 8.01 3.96
N ALA A 143 -1.55 8.83 4.97
CA ALA A 143 -0.41 8.61 5.85
C ALA A 143 -0.61 7.42 6.79
N ASN A 144 -1.86 7.10 7.14
CA ASN A 144 -2.23 6.03 8.06
C ASN A 144 -2.63 4.72 7.38
N GLU A 145 -2.69 4.68 6.06
CA GLU A 145 -2.88 3.43 5.32
C GLU A 145 -1.55 2.75 5.03
N VAL A 146 -1.50 1.43 5.13
CA VAL A 146 -0.35 0.62 4.71
C VAL A 146 -0.80 -0.61 3.95
N TRP A 147 -0.17 -0.85 2.81
CA TRP A 147 -0.44 -1.98 1.93
C TRP A 147 0.73 -2.96 2.03
N LEU A 148 0.44 -4.14 2.58
CA LEU A 148 1.40 -5.23 2.76
C LEU A 148 1.04 -6.40 1.86
N SER A 149 2.00 -6.88 1.07
CA SER A 149 1.85 -8.08 0.22
C SER A 149 2.76 -9.19 0.73
N MET A 150 2.26 -10.43 0.80
CA MET A 150 3.06 -11.57 1.25
C MET A 150 2.55 -12.91 0.69
N PRO A 151 3.35 -14.01 0.76
CA PRO A 151 2.87 -15.33 0.39
C PRO A 151 1.64 -15.75 1.22
N PRO A 152 0.62 -16.38 0.60
CA PRO A 152 -0.63 -16.76 1.29
C PRO A 152 -0.41 -17.60 2.55
N THR A 153 0.51 -18.56 2.49
CA THR A 153 0.82 -19.42 3.64
C THR A 153 1.41 -18.63 4.80
N LEU A 154 2.35 -17.71 4.52
CA LEU A 154 2.95 -16.84 5.55
C LEU A 154 1.90 -15.90 6.15
N ALA A 155 1.00 -15.36 5.32
CA ALA A 155 -0.10 -14.53 5.77
C ALA A 155 -1.00 -15.28 6.76
N ALA A 156 -1.40 -16.51 6.44
CA ALA A 156 -2.29 -17.31 7.26
C ALA A 156 -1.62 -17.85 8.53
N LYS A 157 -0.42 -18.41 8.41
CA LYS A 157 0.23 -19.17 9.49
C LYS A 157 1.05 -18.31 10.45
N TRP A 158 1.73 -17.29 9.94
CA TRP A 158 2.63 -16.47 10.75
C TRP A 158 2.07 -15.08 11.06
N PHE A 159 1.57 -14.36 10.05
CA PHE A 159 1.17 -12.97 10.21
C PHE A 159 -0.18 -12.81 10.90
N ALA A 160 -1.23 -13.53 10.45
CA ALA A 160 -2.59 -13.38 10.97
C ALA A 160 -2.70 -13.56 12.50
N PRO A 161 -2.06 -14.57 13.12
CA PRO A 161 -2.10 -14.71 14.59
C PRO A 161 -1.45 -13.54 15.35
N ARG A 162 -0.55 -12.80 14.70
CA ARG A 162 0.28 -11.72 15.31
C ARG A 162 -0.24 -10.32 15.03
N MET A 163 -0.99 -10.11 13.96
CA MET A 163 -1.41 -8.78 13.49
C MET A 163 -2.21 -7.99 14.53
N VAL A 164 -2.96 -8.69 15.41
CA VAL A 164 -3.71 -8.04 16.50
C VAL A 164 -2.78 -7.25 17.43
N GLY A 165 -1.57 -7.76 17.68
CA GLY A 165 -0.57 -7.07 18.48
C GLY A 165 -0.03 -5.78 17.82
N PHE A 166 0.02 -5.74 16.48
CA PHE A 166 0.34 -4.53 15.75
C PHE A 166 -0.79 -3.49 15.84
N LEU A 167 -2.02 -3.90 15.53
CA LEU A 167 -3.18 -3.02 15.53
C LEU A 167 -3.49 -2.44 16.90
N ALA A 168 -3.25 -3.21 17.98
CA ALA A 168 -3.38 -2.72 19.35
C ALA A 168 -2.39 -1.59 19.69
N LYS A 169 -1.16 -1.65 19.13
CA LYS A 169 -0.13 -0.60 19.30
C LYS A 169 -0.33 0.59 18.36
N GLN A 170 -1.02 0.38 17.23
CA GLN A 170 -1.19 1.37 16.17
C GLN A 170 -2.66 1.44 15.73
N PRO A 171 -3.59 1.88 16.62
CA PRO A 171 -5.04 1.81 16.37
C PRO A 171 -5.51 2.70 15.22
N ASN A 172 -4.70 3.69 14.82
CA ASN A 172 -5.04 4.61 13.74
C ASN A 172 -4.56 4.13 12.36
N ILE A 173 -3.85 2.99 12.29
CA ILE A 173 -3.36 2.46 11.00
C ILE A 173 -4.42 1.55 10.38
N SER A 174 -4.75 1.82 9.13
CA SER A 174 -5.54 0.95 8.27
C SER A 174 -4.62 0.03 7.48
N LEU A 175 -4.66 -1.27 7.77
CA LEU A 175 -3.80 -2.28 7.16
C LEU A 175 -4.54 -3.01 6.04
N HIS A 176 -3.99 -2.95 4.82
CA HIS A 176 -4.46 -3.68 3.65
C HIS A 176 -3.51 -4.83 3.34
N LEU A 177 -4.05 -6.05 3.23
CA LEU A 177 -3.26 -7.26 2.99
C LEU A 177 -3.53 -7.83 1.60
N GLY A 178 -2.47 -8.03 0.83
CA GLY A 178 -2.47 -8.80 -0.40
C GLY A 178 -1.77 -10.14 -0.21
N ALA A 179 -2.42 -11.24 -0.59
CA ALA A 179 -1.83 -12.58 -0.49
C ALA A 179 -1.42 -13.09 -1.88
N THR A 180 -0.12 -13.02 -2.19
CA THR A 180 0.45 -13.50 -3.46
C THR A 180 1.91 -13.88 -3.30
N THR A 181 2.36 -14.88 -4.09
CA THR A 181 3.77 -15.26 -4.22
C THR A 181 4.50 -14.50 -5.33
N ALA A 182 3.75 -13.83 -6.23
CA ALA A 182 4.33 -13.03 -7.30
C ALA A 182 5.13 -11.85 -6.76
N MET A 183 6.23 -11.51 -7.45
CA MET A 183 6.96 -10.28 -7.15
C MET A 183 6.05 -9.07 -7.38
N SER A 184 6.00 -8.14 -6.43
CA SER A 184 5.20 -6.92 -6.55
C SER A 184 5.89 -5.92 -7.47
N ASP A 185 5.11 -5.34 -8.37
CA ASP A 185 5.51 -4.13 -9.10
C ASP A 185 5.15 -2.92 -8.23
N PHE A 186 6.10 -2.42 -7.44
CA PHE A 186 5.88 -1.31 -6.50
C PHE A 186 5.50 0.02 -7.18
N GLU A 187 5.69 0.14 -8.51
CA GLU A 187 5.28 1.33 -9.26
C GLU A 187 3.83 1.25 -9.73
N ARG A 188 3.35 0.05 -10.05
CA ARG A 188 2.00 -0.20 -10.59
C ARG A 188 1.04 -0.70 -9.53
N ASP A 189 1.53 -1.55 -8.65
CA ASP A 189 0.73 -2.12 -7.57
C ASP A 189 0.71 -1.14 -6.39
N ARG A 190 -0.44 -0.98 -5.77
CA ARG A 190 -0.55 -0.19 -4.54
C ARG A 190 0.00 -1.00 -3.36
N VAL A 191 1.33 -1.14 -3.28
CA VAL A 191 2.04 -1.90 -2.24
C VAL A 191 3.14 -1.04 -1.64
N ASP A 192 3.14 -0.89 -0.31
CA ASP A 192 4.20 -0.17 0.41
C ASP A 192 5.34 -1.10 0.83
N LEU A 193 4.96 -2.29 1.30
CA LEU A 193 5.87 -3.33 1.76
C LEU A 193 5.45 -4.67 1.18
N ALA A 194 6.42 -5.50 0.85
CA ALA A 194 6.14 -6.90 0.57
C ALA A 194 7.04 -7.81 1.40
N ILE A 195 6.54 -9.00 1.77
CA ILE A 195 7.40 -10.09 2.26
C ILE A 195 7.52 -11.09 1.13
N ARG A 196 8.77 -11.46 0.80
CA ARG A 196 9.06 -12.39 -0.29
C ARG A 196 10.06 -13.45 0.15
N TYR A 197 9.94 -14.63 -0.47
CA TYR A 197 10.82 -15.77 -0.24
C TYR A 197 11.81 -15.87 -1.40
N PHE A 198 13.05 -15.41 -1.16
CA PHE A 198 14.12 -15.38 -2.16
C PHE A 198 15.51 -15.31 -1.47
N ASP A 199 16.56 -15.10 -2.21
CA ASP A 199 17.94 -15.01 -1.71
C ASP A 199 18.31 -13.62 -1.10
N GLY A 200 17.40 -12.64 -1.21
CA GLY A 200 17.62 -11.30 -0.69
C GLY A 200 18.29 -10.35 -1.69
N GLU A 201 18.69 -10.83 -2.87
CA GLU A 201 19.42 -10.05 -3.87
C GLU A 201 18.48 -9.57 -4.99
N ASP A 202 18.21 -8.27 -5.01
CA ASP A 202 17.52 -7.56 -6.09
C ASP A 202 17.98 -6.11 -6.12
N ALA A 203 18.50 -5.66 -7.27
CA ALA A 203 19.09 -4.32 -7.41
C ALA A 203 18.07 -3.18 -7.27
N SER A 204 16.80 -3.45 -7.55
CA SER A 204 15.68 -2.49 -7.49
C SER A 204 15.04 -2.39 -6.11
N LEU A 205 15.33 -3.33 -5.20
CA LEU A 205 14.69 -3.45 -3.91
C LEU A 205 15.65 -3.11 -2.76
N GLU A 206 15.09 -2.55 -1.71
CA GLU A 206 15.69 -2.54 -0.39
C GLU A 206 15.15 -3.73 0.38
N SER A 207 16.02 -4.67 0.73
CA SER A 207 15.68 -5.94 1.38
C SER A 207 16.15 -5.96 2.82
N ALA A 208 15.29 -6.36 3.75
CA ALA A 208 15.63 -6.63 5.14
C ALA A 208 15.25 -8.08 5.48
N LEU A 209 16.18 -8.86 5.97
CA LEU A 209 15.95 -10.24 6.36
C LEU A 209 14.93 -10.31 7.50
N LEU A 210 13.85 -11.05 7.29
CA LEU A 210 12.85 -11.37 8.31
C LEU A 210 13.24 -12.65 9.05
N CYS A 211 13.54 -13.72 8.29
CA CYS A 211 13.89 -15.02 8.83
C CYS A 211 14.70 -15.83 7.81
N HIS A 212 15.80 -16.42 8.26
CA HIS A 212 16.47 -17.50 7.52
C HIS A 212 15.58 -18.73 7.44
N ASP A 213 15.80 -19.59 6.46
CA ASP A 213 14.98 -20.77 6.29
C ASP A 213 15.83 -22.06 6.23
N GLU A 214 15.18 -23.14 6.63
CA GLU A 214 15.68 -24.51 6.55
C GLU A 214 14.53 -25.41 6.10
N ALA A 215 14.79 -26.30 5.17
CA ALA A 215 13.80 -27.31 4.81
C ALA A 215 13.80 -28.42 5.87
N ARG A 216 12.71 -28.51 6.63
CA ARG A 216 12.47 -29.53 7.66
C ARG A 216 11.29 -30.39 7.28
N LEU A 217 11.32 -31.65 7.68
CA LEU A 217 10.27 -32.60 7.39
C LEU A 217 9.20 -32.58 8.48
N TYR A 218 7.93 -32.47 8.04
CA TYR A 218 6.77 -32.51 8.93
C TYR A 218 5.74 -33.53 8.44
N CYS A 219 5.13 -34.23 9.37
CA CYS A 219 3.95 -35.07 9.13
C CYS A 219 3.15 -35.22 10.43
N SER A 220 1.94 -35.81 10.35
CA SER A 220 1.17 -36.06 11.57
C SER A 220 1.77 -37.20 12.40
N PRO A 221 1.65 -37.19 13.75
CA PRO A 221 2.11 -38.30 14.59
C PRO A 221 1.47 -39.65 14.25
N ALA A 222 0.22 -39.63 13.77
CA ALA A 222 -0.47 -40.81 13.30
C ALA A 222 0.21 -41.42 12.09
N TYR A 223 0.62 -40.55 11.11
CA TYR A 223 1.33 -40.98 9.92
C TYR A 223 2.69 -41.60 10.22
N VAL A 224 3.45 -41.02 11.17
CA VAL A 224 4.72 -41.59 11.66
C VAL A 224 4.52 -42.99 12.18
N LYS A 225 3.50 -43.23 12.98
CA LYS A 225 3.17 -44.53 13.58
C LYS A 225 2.72 -45.55 12.52
N GLU A 226 1.83 -45.15 11.62
CA GLU A 226 1.27 -46.00 10.57
C GLU A 226 2.36 -46.51 9.62
N HIS A 227 3.21 -45.59 9.11
CA HIS A 227 4.29 -45.89 8.18
C HIS A 227 5.58 -46.31 8.87
N ARG A 228 5.61 -46.35 10.21
CA ARG A 228 6.78 -46.75 11.02
C ARG A 228 8.04 -45.93 10.66
N LEU A 229 7.90 -44.65 10.52
CA LEU A 229 8.99 -43.73 10.18
C LEU A 229 9.94 -43.58 11.38
N ARG A 230 11.11 -44.23 11.33
CA ARG A 230 12.14 -44.17 12.37
C ARG A 230 13.42 -43.52 11.89
N THR A 231 13.71 -43.68 10.59
CA THR A 231 14.85 -43.08 9.91
C THR A 231 14.42 -42.48 8.59
N PRO A 232 15.19 -41.57 7.99
CA PRO A 232 14.90 -41.01 6.67
C PRO A 232 14.75 -42.08 5.57
N ASP A 233 15.41 -43.21 5.67
CA ASP A 233 15.28 -44.32 4.71
C ASP A 233 13.86 -44.89 4.68
N ASP A 234 13.11 -44.80 5.75
CA ASP A 234 11.73 -45.28 5.83
C ASP A 234 10.76 -44.50 4.93
N LEU A 235 11.17 -43.33 4.43
CA LEU A 235 10.38 -42.54 3.50
C LEU A 235 10.13 -43.22 2.15
N VAL A 236 10.83 -44.28 1.85
CA VAL A 236 10.52 -45.15 0.69
C VAL A 236 9.07 -45.69 0.73
N ARG A 237 8.44 -45.72 1.91
CA ARG A 237 7.05 -46.15 2.13
C ARG A 237 6.06 -44.98 2.30
N ALA A 238 6.56 -43.78 2.23
CA ALA A 238 5.76 -42.59 2.46
C ALA A 238 5.18 -42.01 1.16
N THR A 239 4.32 -41.02 1.29
CA THR A 239 3.93 -40.12 0.20
C THR A 239 4.58 -38.76 0.44
N LEU A 240 5.32 -38.26 -0.56
CA LEU A 240 6.00 -36.96 -0.48
C LEU A 240 5.08 -35.86 -1.00
N LEU A 241 4.91 -34.83 -0.19
CA LEU A 241 4.10 -33.66 -0.57
C LEU A 241 5.04 -32.55 -1.05
N HIS A 242 5.07 -32.34 -2.36
CA HIS A 242 5.93 -31.36 -3.01
C HIS A 242 5.26 -30.00 -3.05
N THR A 243 6.05 -28.95 -2.81
CA THR A 243 5.60 -27.56 -2.94
C THR A 243 6.53 -26.80 -3.87
N THR A 244 6.00 -25.78 -4.55
CA THR A 244 6.79 -24.94 -5.45
C THR A 244 7.79 -24.05 -4.73
N LEU A 245 7.50 -23.64 -3.47
CA LEU A 245 8.41 -22.81 -2.67
C LEU A 245 9.60 -23.61 -2.13
N GLN A 246 9.42 -24.90 -1.85
CA GLN A 246 10.48 -25.75 -1.30
C GLN A 246 10.63 -27.06 -2.09
N PRO A 247 11.20 -26.98 -3.30
CA PRO A 247 11.39 -28.15 -4.18
C PRO A 247 12.64 -28.95 -3.77
N HIS A 248 12.83 -29.20 -2.46
CA HIS A 248 14.12 -29.69 -1.94
C HIS A 248 14.14 -31.20 -1.62
N TRP A 249 13.07 -31.97 -1.94
CA TRP A 249 12.95 -33.36 -1.56
C TRP A 249 14.15 -34.22 -2.01
N ARG A 250 14.57 -34.07 -3.27
CA ARG A 250 15.73 -34.87 -3.77
C ARG A 250 17.00 -34.56 -2.99
N CYS A 251 17.32 -33.26 -2.81
CA CYS A 251 18.50 -32.84 -2.05
C CYS A 251 18.43 -33.30 -0.59
N TRP A 252 17.25 -33.19 0.01
CA TRP A 252 17.04 -33.58 1.41
C TRP A 252 17.24 -35.10 1.58
N LEU A 253 16.66 -35.96 0.72
CA LEU A 253 16.81 -37.41 0.75
C LEU A 253 18.24 -37.85 0.47
N GLN A 254 18.90 -37.24 -0.51
CA GLN A 254 20.31 -37.54 -0.82
C GLN A 254 21.25 -37.17 0.33
N GLN A 255 20.93 -36.15 1.13
CA GLN A 255 21.75 -35.73 2.26
C GLN A 255 21.53 -36.58 3.51
N PHE A 256 20.29 -37.00 3.78
CA PHE A 256 19.91 -37.60 5.06
C PHE A 256 19.49 -39.07 4.99
N SER A 257 19.38 -39.67 3.80
CA SER A 257 19.07 -41.07 3.63
C SER A 257 20.13 -41.79 2.79
N HIS A 258 20.04 -43.11 2.77
CA HIS A 258 20.88 -43.98 1.93
C HIS A 258 20.13 -44.50 0.69
N LEU A 259 18.97 -43.90 0.36
CA LEU A 259 18.16 -44.30 -0.79
C LEU A 259 18.88 -43.98 -2.10
N THR A 260 18.81 -44.89 -3.04
CA THR A 260 19.31 -44.64 -4.40
C THR A 260 18.39 -43.69 -5.14
N ASP A 261 18.90 -43.04 -6.19
CA ASP A 261 18.09 -42.14 -7.02
C ASP A 261 16.83 -42.82 -7.59
N GLU A 262 16.97 -44.12 -7.99
CA GLU A 262 15.86 -44.91 -8.46
C GLU A 262 14.79 -45.16 -7.39
N GLN A 263 15.22 -45.40 -6.14
CA GLN A 263 14.31 -45.51 -5.00
C GLN A 263 13.60 -44.18 -4.68
N ILE A 264 14.34 -43.07 -4.74
CA ILE A 264 13.79 -41.74 -4.52
C ILE A 264 12.72 -41.39 -5.58
N ASP A 265 13.00 -41.68 -6.86
CA ASP A 265 12.08 -41.43 -7.96
C ASP A 265 10.83 -42.31 -7.93
N ALA A 266 10.92 -43.47 -7.27
CA ALA A 266 9.81 -44.41 -7.11
C ALA A 266 8.87 -44.04 -5.92
N ILE A 267 9.24 -43.09 -5.05
CA ILE A 267 8.39 -42.70 -3.91
C ILE A 267 7.12 -41.98 -4.41
N PRO A 268 5.91 -42.42 -3.98
CA PRO A 268 4.68 -41.73 -4.32
C PRO A 268 4.72 -40.26 -3.95
N SER A 269 4.20 -39.37 -4.82
CA SER A 269 4.25 -37.95 -4.61
C SER A 269 2.95 -37.24 -5.00
N LEU A 270 2.64 -36.16 -4.28
CA LEU A 270 1.58 -35.17 -4.60
C LEU A 270 2.21 -33.79 -4.75
N HIS A 271 1.75 -33.01 -5.70
CA HIS A 271 2.31 -31.69 -6.01
C HIS A 271 1.31 -30.59 -5.74
N PHE A 272 1.76 -29.56 -5.04
CA PHE A 272 0.97 -28.40 -4.63
C PHE A 272 1.65 -27.11 -5.07
N ASP A 273 0.88 -26.18 -5.60
CA ASP A 273 1.32 -24.81 -5.87
C ASP A 273 1.33 -23.94 -4.59
N GLN A 274 0.54 -24.32 -3.58
CA GLN A 274 0.43 -23.63 -2.30
C GLN A 274 0.92 -24.49 -1.15
N SER A 275 1.92 -24.00 -0.42
CA SER A 275 2.45 -24.71 0.76
C SER A 275 1.39 -24.91 1.86
N LEU A 276 0.38 -24.03 1.95
CA LEU A 276 -0.72 -24.17 2.89
C LEU A 276 -1.46 -25.50 2.70
N LEU A 277 -1.76 -25.86 1.45
CA LEU A 277 -2.47 -27.11 1.13
C LEU A 277 -1.62 -28.35 1.46
N ALA A 278 -0.33 -28.29 1.18
CA ALA A 278 0.58 -29.40 1.51
C ALA A 278 0.70 -29.60 3.03
N ILE A 279 0.81 -28.51 3.81
CA ILE A 279 0.84 -28.56 5.29
C ILE A 279 -0.46 -29.15 5.84
N GLU A 280 -1.61 -28.69 5.34
CA GLU A 280 -2.91 -29.24 5.76
C GLU A 280 -3.05 -30.72 5.37
N THR A 281 -2.59 -31.12 4.17
CA THR A 281 -2.57 -32.53 3.72
C THR A 281 -1.73 -33.40 4.64
N ALA A 282 -0.54 -32.91 5.06
CA ALA A 282 0.31 -33.59 6.03
C ALA A 282 -0.36 -33.72 7.40
N ARG A 283 -1.07 -32.66 7.86
CA ARG A 283 -1.82 -32.67 9.12
C ARG A 283 -2.92 -33.73 9.15
N TYR A 284 -3.58 -33.95 8.00
CA TYR A 284 -4.57 -35.01 7.85
C TYR A 284 -3.97 -36.42 7.65
N GLY A 285 -2.66 -36.57 7.77
CA GLY A 285 -2.00 -37.87 7.69
C GLY A 285 -1.93 -38.45 6.27
N GLN A 286 -1.88 -37.60 5.25
CA GLN A 286 -1.84 -38.04 3.85
C GLN A 286 -0.43 -38.04 3.25
N GLY A 287 0.60 -37.72 4.04
CA GLY A 287 1.96 -37.67 3.59
C GLY A 287 2.89 -36.87 4.49
N ALA A 288 4.15 -36.76 4.04
CA ALA A 288 5.17 -35.93 4.64
C ALA A 288 5.46 -34.69 3.77
N VAL A 289 5.65 -33.53 4.37
CA VAL A 289 5.95 -32.27 3.69
C VAL A 289 7.29 -31.71 4.15
N LEU A 290 8.08 -31.15 3.21
CA LEU A 290 9.17 -30.25 3.55
C LEU A 290 8.61 -28.82 3.66
N SER A 291 8.87 -28.18 4.78
CA SER A 291 8.38 -26.82 5.04
C SER A 291 9.34 -26.05 5.95
N SER A 292 9.12 -24.74 6.05
CA SER A 292 9.81 -23.84 6.96
C SER A 292 9.23 -23.95 8.37
N ALA A 293 10.05 -23.83 9.40
CA ALA A 293 9.59 -23.81 10.79
C ALA A 293 8.57 -22.68 11.07
N ILE A 294 8.77 -21.51 10.47
CA ILE A 294 7.88 -20.36 10.61
C ILE A 294 6.46 -20.63 10.10
N LEU A 295 6.26 -21.58 9.20
CA LEU A 295 4.96 -21.92 8.62
C LEU A 295 4.23 -23.05 9.35
N THR A 296 4.92 -23.77 10.26
CA THR A 296 4.39 -24.97 10.94
C THR A 296 4.40 -24.83 12.47
N GLU A 297 4.73 -23.66 12.98
CA GLU A 297 4.85 -23.39 14.42
C GLU A 297 3.59 -23.74 15.21
N ALA A 298 2.41 -23.37 14.69
CA ALA A 298 1.14 -23.63 15.34
C ALA A 298 0.84 -25.13 15.43
N GLU A 299 1.05 -25.85 14.36
CA GLU A 299 0.83 -27.29 14.24
C GLU A 299 1.82 -28.12 15.11
N LEU A 300 3.04 -27.63 15.25
CA LEU A 300 4.02 -28.24 16.19
C LEU A 300 3.60 -28.01 17.64
N ARG A 301 3.10 -26.81 17.98
CA ARG A 301 2.67 -26.45 19.33
C ARG A 301 1.43 -27.22 19.76
N ASP A 302 0.46 -27.42 18.85
CA ASP A 302 -0.79 -28.17 19.15
C ASP A 302 -0.64 -29.68 18.97
N GLY A 303 0.52 -30.15 18.45
CA GLY A 303 0.84 -31.56 18.23
C GLY A 303 0.14 -32.19 17.04
N SER A 304 -0.50 -31.42 16.16
CA SER A 304 -1.11 -31.94 14.93
C SER A 304 -0.09 -32.29 13.86
N LEU A 305 1.10 -31.69 13.91
CA LEU A 305 2.31 -32.11 13.18
C LEU A 305 3.45 -32.39 14.16
N CYS A 306 4.41 -33.19 13.70
CA CYS A 306 5.69 -33.39 14.37
C CYS A 306 6.83 -33.37 13.35
N GLU A 307 8.04 -33.10 13.81
CA GLU A 307 9.31 -33.28 13.09
C GLU A 307 9.87 -34.67 13.46
N PRO A 308 9.66 -35.73 12.64
CA PRO A 308 10.03 -37.10 13.00
C PRO A 308 11.54 -37.33 13.02
N PHE A 309 12.29 -36.46 12.33
CA PHE A 309 13.75 -36.56 12.22
C PHE A 309 14.35 -35.15 12.49
N GLU A 310 15.43 -35.09 13.25
CA GLU A 310 16.21 -33.86 13.47
C GLU A 310 17.11 -33.52 12.27
N CYS A 311 16.54 -33.64 11.05
CA CYS A 311 17.22 -33.41 9.78
C CYS A 311 16.82 -32.08 9.19
N ARG A 312 17.73 -31.13 9.17
CA ARG A 312 17.53 -29.74 8.74
C ARG A 312 18.43 -29.46 7.55
N LEU A 313 17.83 -29.21 6.38
CA LEU A 313 18.56 -28.83 5.18
C LEU A 313 18.62 -27.31 5.09
N PRO A 314 19.80 -26.69 5.26
CA PRO A 314 19.95 -25.26 5.04
C PRO A 314 19.63 -24.90 3.60
N VAL A 315 18.88 -23.80 3.39
CA VAL A 315 18.55 -23.28 2.06
C VAL A 315 19.09 -21.87 1.91
N THR A 316 19.42 -21.49 0.68
CA THR A 316 19.94 -20.15 0.38
C THR A 316 18.89 -19.05 0.42
N LYS A 317 17.62 -19.43 0.39
CA LYS A 317 16.49 -18.50 0.42
C LYS A 317 16.01 -18.28 1.85
N GLY A 318 15.39 -17.13 2.07
CA GLY A 318 14.73 -16.75 3.31
C GLY A 318 13.55 -15.85 3.05
N TYR A 319 12.88 -15.45 4.11
CA TYR A 319 11.82 -14.44 4.04
C TYR A 319 12.44 -13.06 4.26
N TYR A 320 12.19 -12.15 3.32
CA TYR A 320 12.67 -10.77 3.37
C TYR A 320 11.51 -9.79 3.28
N ILE A 321 11.59 -8.74 4.07
CA ILE A 321 10.73 -7.56 3.90
C ILE A 321 11.39 -6.69 2.84
N VAL A 322 10.66 -6.37 1.79
CA VAL A 322 11.16 -5.61 0.66
C VAL A 322 10.28 -4.41 0.33
N HIS A 323 10.90 -3.35 -0.18
CA HIS A 323 10.23 -2.21 -0.78
C HIS A 323 11.12 -1.60 -1.88
N HIS A 324 10.55 -0.73 -2.70
CA HIS A 324 11.29 -0.10 -3.80
C HIS A 324 12.47 0.74 -3.28
N LYS A 325 13.64 0.55 -3.87
CA LYS A 325 14.86 1.28 -3.53
C LYS A 325 14.73 2.75 -3.92
N GLY A 326 15.09 3.65 -3.00
CA GLY A 326 14.99 5.10 -3.21
C GLY A 326 13.60 5.69 -2.93
N SER A 327 12.60 4.89 -2.60
CA SER A 327 11.31 5.37 -2.14
C SER A 327 11.30 5.49 -0.61
N ALA A 328 11.06 6.70 -0.09
CA ALA A 328 10.89 6.89 1.34
C ALA A 328 9.60 6.24 1.81
N LEU A 329 9.70 5.32 2.78
CA LEU A 329 8.52 4.69 3.39
C LEU A 329 7.67 5.73 4.14
N ARG A 330 6.36 5.65 3.97
CA ARG A 330 5.40 6.41 4.77
C ARG A 330 5.48 6.00 6.25
N PRO A 331 5.15 6.87 7.21
CA PRO A 331 5.27 6.57 8.64
C PRO A 331 4.58 5.26 9.06
N ALA A 332 3.39 4.98 8.54
CA ALA A 332 2.66 3.73 8.80
C ALA A 332 3.40 2.49 8.29
N ALA A 333 3.98 2.55 7.08
CA ALA A 333 4.76 1.46 6.50
C ALA A 333 6.07 1.24 7.27
N LEU A 334 6.74 2.32 7.70
CA LEU A 334 7.95 2.24 8.51
C LEU A 334 7.66 1.59 9.88
N ALA A 335 6.57 2.00 10.55
CA ALA A 335 6.13 1.41 11.80
C ALA A 335 5.83 -0.09 11.66
N LEU A 336 5.16 -0.50 10.56
CA LEU A 336 4.90 -1.91 10.27
C LEU A 336 6.20 -2.68 10.02
N LYS A 337 7.13 -2.15 9.19
CA LYS A 337 8.43 -2.78 8.92
C LYS A 337 9.21 -3.02 10.22
N GLN A 338 9.29 -2.02 11.10
CA GLN A 338 9.98 -2.14 12.38
C GLN A 338 9.33 -3.18 13.30
N TRP A 339 7.99 -3.19 13.37
CA TRP A 339 7.26 -4.17 14.16
C TRP A 339 7.46 -5.60 13.65
N LEU A 340 7.40 -5.83 12.34
CA LEU A 340 7.65 -7.15 11.73
C LEU A 340 9.04 -7.68 12.08
N LEU A 341 10.07 -6.84 11.96
CA LEU A 341 11.44 -7.21 12.32
C LEU A 341 11.60 -7.53 13.81
N GLN A 342 10.97 -6.74 14.70
CA GLN A 342 11.01 -6.99 16.14
C GLN A 342 10.36 -8.33 16.52
N VAL A 343 9.19 -8.64 15.93
CA VAL A 343 8.49 -9.90 16.18
C VAL A 343 9.32 -11.08 15.71
N ALA A 344 9.85 -11.03 14.49
CA ALA A 344 10.68 -12.10 13.95
C ALA A 344 11.95 -12.34 14.77
N GLN A 345 12.64 -11.28 15.21
CA GLN A 345 13.84 -11.39 16.05
C GLN A 345 13.54 -12.02 17.43
N SER A 346 12.39 -11.70 18.02
CA SER A 346 12.02 -12.30 19.31
C SER A 346 11.75 -13.79 19.22
N GLU A 347 11.38 -14.30 18.05
CA GLU A 347 11.06 -15.72 17.80
C GLU A 347 12.28 -16.52 17.34
N CYS A 348 13.19 -15.91 16.58
CA CYS A 348 14.45 -16.57 16.18
C CYS A 348 15.46 -16.76 17.34
N ASN A 349 15.25 -16.07 18.49
CA ASN A 349 16.12 -16.17 19.67
C ASN A 349 15.59 -17.15 20.75
N ASN A 350 14.42 -17.76 20.53
CA ASN A 350 13.84 -18.80 21.38
C ASN A 350 13.85 -20.16 20.67
#